data_06df86257a3a7d6af34314635626df45
#
_entry.id   06df86257a3a7d6af34314635626df45
#
_cell.length_a   1.000
_cell.length_b   1.000
_cell.length_c   1.000
_cell.angle_alpha   90.00
_cell.angle_beta   90.00
_cell.angle_gamma   90.00
#
_symmetry.space_group_name_H-M   'P 1'
#
loop_
_entity.id
_entity.type
_entity.pdbx_description
1 polymer ?
#
loop_
_entity_poly.entity_id
_entity_poly.type
_entity_poly.pdbx_seq_one_letter_code
_entity_poly.pdbx_strand_id
1 'polypeptide(L)'
;MIKVKVEKDKITITGHANYADYGSDIVCAAVSATVMTSIVGISIIDNEVIDIKQEKDKLDIIINKHVDSTDKLIENMLNCLNEIANQYPKNVKIINREE
;
A
#
# COMPACT_ATOMS: atom_id res chain seq x y z
N MET A 1 -0.07 6.51 -13.20
CA MET A 1 -0.81 6.68 -11.94
C MET A 1 -0.68 5.45 -11.06
N ILE A 2 -0.41 5.65 -9.81
CA ILE A 2 -0.43 4.57 -8.82
C ILE A 2 -1.88 4.36 -8.38
N LYS A 3 -2.33 3.12 -8.41
CA LYS A 3 -3.66 2.75 -7.93
C LYS A 3 -3.52 1.82 -6.74
N VAL A 4 -4.19 2.15 -5.66
CA VAL A 4 -4.25 1.33 -4.44
C VAL A 4 -5.68 0.81 -4.35
N LYS A 5 -5.84 -0.47 -4.62
CA LYS A 5 -7.16 -1.11 -4.59
C LYS A 5 -7.31 -1.86 -3.29
N VAL A 6 -8.30 -1.48 -2.50
CA VAL A 6 -8.53 -2.05 -1.18
C VAL A 6 -9.73 -2.99 -1.25
N GLU A 7 -9.50 -4.26 -0.95
CA GLU A 7 -10.54 -5.28 -0.83
C GLU A 7 -10.51 -5.81 0.60
N LYS A 8 -11.46 -6.67 0.97
CA LYS A 8 -11.58 -7.15 2.35
C LYS A 8 -10.30 -7.78 2.88
N ASP A 9 -9.70 -8.69 2.10
CA ASP A 9 -8.53 -9.45 2.54
C ASP A 9 -7.35 -9.29 1.59
N LYS A 10 -7.36 -8.25 0.76
CA LYS A 10 -6.27 -8.02 -0.19
C LYS A 10 -6.16 -6.54 -0.54
N ILE A 11 -4.93 -6.07 -0.58
CA ILE A 11 -4.61 -4.72 -1.05
C ILE A 11 -3.68 -4.87 -2.23
N THR A 12 -4.06 -4.28 -3.36
CA THR A 12 -3.27 -4.35 -4.59
C THR A 12 -2.79 -2.96 -4.96
N ILE A 13 -1.49 -2.83 -5.17
CA ILE A 13 -0.87 -1.56 -5.55
C ILE A 13 -0.25 -1.74 -6.93
N THR A 14 -0.68 -0.92 -7.89
CA THR A 14 -0.22 -1.02 -9.28
C THR A 14 0.23 0.31 -9.82
N GLY A 15 1.10 0.27 -10.82
CA GLY A 15 1.45 1.40 -11.65
C GLY A 15 2.57 2.25 -11.10
N HIS A 16 2.77 3.38 -11.77
CA HIS A 16 3.76 4.40 -11.41
C HIS A 16 3.06 5.74 -11.26
N ALA A 17 3.62 6.60 -10.41
CA ALA A 17 3.04 7.91 -10.17
C ALA A 17 3.14 8.83 -11.39
N ASN A 18 4.17 8.67 -12.20
CA ASN A 18 4.45 9.53 -13.36
C ASN A 18 4.57 11.01 -12.98
N TYR A 19 5.08 11.26 -11.76
CA TYR A 19 5.27 12.60 -11.25
C TYR A 19 6.52 13.25 -11.83
N ALA A 20 7.58 12.45 -11.99
CA ALA A 20 8.86 12.89 -12.50
C ALA A 20 9.53 11.69 -13.21
N ASP A 21 10.72 11.90 -13.72
CA ASP A 21 11.49 10.84 -14.34
C ASP A 21 11.77 9.72 -13.35
N TYR A 22 11.86 8.50 -13.87
CA TYR A 22 12.18 7.33 -13.07
C TYR A 22 13.45 7.57 -12.25
N GLY A 23 13.40 7.26 -10.97
CA GLY A 23 14.50 7.49 -10.04
C GLY A 23 14.45 8.84 -9.34
N SER A 24 13.69 9.80 -9.87
CA SER A 24 13.46 11.12 -9.26
C SER A 24 12.04 11.27 -8.73
N ASP A 25 11.21 10.25 -8.88
CA ASP A 25 9.81 10.33 -8.54
C ASP A 25 9.61 10.20 -7.02
N ILE A 26 9.41 11.35 -6.38
CA ILE A 26 9.21 11.42 -4.93
C ILE A 26 7.89 10.78 -4.51
N VAL A 27 6.89 10.77 -5.39
CA VAL A 27 5.58 10.19 -5.08
C VAL A 27 5.69 8.66 -5.03
N CYS A 28 6.37 8.06 -6.01
CA CYS A 28 6.64 6.62 -6.00
C CYS A 28 7.43 6.23 -4.76
N ALA A 29 8.45 7.01 -4.41
CA ALA A 29 9.27 6.75 -3.23
C ALA A 29 8.45 6.84 -1.95
N ALA A 30 7.57 7.83 -1.84
CA ALA A 30 6.71 8.00 -0.67
C ALA A 30 5.75 6.82 -0.50
N VAL A 31 5.10 6.39 -1.57
CA VAL A 31 4.20 5.23 -1.54
C VAL A 31 4.97 3.98 -1.17
N SER A 32 6.11 3.73 -1.81
CA SER A 32 6.93 2.53 -1.56
C SER A 32 7.42 2.48 -0.12
N ALA A 33 7.91 3.59 0.40
CA ALA A 33 8.40 3.65 1.78
C ALA A 33 7.28 3.40 2.78
N THR A 34 6.10 3.98 2.55
CA THR A 34 4.93 3.79 3.41
C THR A 34 4.53 2.32 3.46
N VAL A 35 4.44 1.69 2.30
CA VAL A 35 4.05 0.28 2.18
C VAL A 35 5.10 -0.63 2.82
N MET A 36 6.38 -0.42 2.51
CA MET A 36 7.47 -1.24 3.04
C MET A 36 7.54 -1.17 4.56
N THR A 37 7.47 0.05 5.12
CA THR A 37 7.50 0.25 6.56
C THR A 37 6.35 -0.51 7.23
N SER A 38 5.16 -0.44 6.64
CA SER A 38 3.99 -1.13 7.17
C SER A 38 4.14 -2.65 7.13
N ILE A 39 4.60 -3.18 6.00
CA ILE A 39 4.82 -4.63 5.83
C ILE A 39 5.83 -5.14 6.85
N VAL A 40 6.94 -4.45 7.01
CA VAL A 40 7.97 -4.85 7.98
C VAL A 40 7.41 -4.82 9.40
N GLY A 41 6.68 -3.76 9.75
CA GLY A 41 6.08 -3.66 11.09
C GLY A 41 5.10 -4.79 11.38
N ILE A 42 4.23 -5.11 10.42
CA ILE A 42 3.29 -6.21 10.56
C ILE A 42 4.03 -7.53 10.75
N SER A 43 5.07 -7.76 9.95
CA SER A 43 5.85 -9.00 10.00
C SER A 43 6.59 -9.19 11.32
N ILE A 44 7.01 -8.11 11.96
CA ILE A 44 7.65 -8.16 13.27
C ILE A 44 6.65 -8.60 14.34
N ILE A 45 5.40 -8.13 14.23
CA ILE A 45 4.35 -8.48 15.19
C ILE A 45 3.91 -9.93 15.00
N ASP A 46 3.62 -10.31 13.75
CA ASP A 46 3.15 -11.65 13.43
C ASP A 46 3.40 -11.91 11.94
N ASN A 47 4.38 -12.77 11.65
CA ASN A 47 4.80 -13.02 10.27
C ASN A 47 3.83 -13.91 9.48
N GLU A 48 2.73 -14.35 10.09
CA GLU A 48 1.72 -15.17 9.42
C GLU A 48 0.51 -14.35 8.96
N VAL A 49 0.44 -13.08 9.33
CA VAL A 49 -0.73 -12.25 9.04
C VAL A 49 -0.88 -11.96 7.55
N ILE A 50 0.23 -11.67 6.87
CA ILE A 50 0.19 -11.31 5.47
C ILE A 50 1.14 -12.15 4.63
N ASP A 51 0.76 -12.31 3.37
CA ASP A 51 1.64 -12.80 2.32
C ASP A 51 1.81 -11.70 1.29
N ILE A 52 3.00 -11.62 0.72
CA ILE A 52 3.32 -10.62 -0.29
C ILE A 52 3.58 -11.34 -1.61
N LYS A 53 2.90 -10.87 -2.66
CA LYS A 53 3.14 -11.35 -4.01
C LYS A 53 3.53 -10.14 -4.85
N GLN A 54 4.76 -10.12 -5.33
CA GLN A 54 5.25 -9.01 -6.12
C GLN A 54 5.53 -9.44 -7.55
N GLU A 55 4.97 -8.70 -8.47
CA GLU A 55 5.23 -8.83 -9.90
C GLU A 55 5.70 -7.47 -10.40
N LYS A 56 6.07 -7.40 -11.68
CA LYS A 56 6.45 -6.11 -12.25
C LYS A 56 5.26 -5.15 -12.19
N ASP A 57 5.47 -4.00 -11.57
CA ASP A 57 4.47 -2.94 -11.45
C ASP A 57 3.20 -3.33 -10.69
N LYS A 58 3.26 -4.41 -9.91
CA LYS A 58 2.11 -4.86 -9.12
C LYS A 58 2.56 -5.51 -7.83
N LEU A 59 1.96 -5.10 -6.73
CA LEU A 59 2.19 -5.68 -5.42
C LEU A 59 0.86 -6.07 -4.81
N ASP A 60 0.71 -7.34 -4.46
CA ASP A 60 -0.44 -7.82 -3.70
C ASP A 60 -0.04 -8.06 -2.25
N ILE A 61 -0.80 -7.49 -1.34
CA ILE A 61 -0.71 -7.76 0.09
C ILE A 61 -1.94 -8.58 0.45
N ILE A 62 -1.73 -9.85 0.76
CA ILE A 62 -2.82 -10.78 1.05
C ILE A 62 -2.92 -10.90 2.56
N ILE A 63 -4.09 -10.61 3.12
CA ILE A 63 -4.33 -10.66 4.57
C ILE A 63 -4.90 -12.02 4.91
N ASN A 64 -4.12 -12.86 5.59
CA ASN A 64 -4.49 -14.23 5.90
C ASN A 64 -5.31 -14.33 7.18
N LYS A 65 -5.12 -13.43 8.12
CA LYS A 65 -5.87 -13.40 9.37
C LYS A 65 -5.92 -11.99 9.92
N HIS A 66 -6.89 -11.73 10.77
CA HIS A 66 -7.07 -10.43 11.37
C HIS A 66 -6.68 -10.47 12.85
N VAL A 67 -5.66 -9.70 13.19
CA VAL A 67 -5.16 -9.52 14.55
C VAL A 67 -5.31 -8.02 14.84
N ASP A 68 -5.80 -7.67 16.02
CA ASP A 68 -6.10 -6.28 16.34
C ASP A 68 -4.93 -5.33 16.08
N SER A 69 -3.74 -5.70 16.53
CA SER A 69 -2.55 -4.86 16.36
C SER A 69 -2.15 -4.68 14.90
N THR A 70 -2.18 -5.75 14.11
CA THR A 70 -1.80 -5.68 12.71
C THR A 70 -2.88 -5.03 11.86
N ASP A 71 -4.15 -5.20 12.21
CA ASP A 71 -5.25 -4.51 11.55
C ASP A 71 -5.09 -2.99 11.72
N LYS A 72 -4.65 -2.53 12.89
CA LYS A 72 -4.39 -1.11 13.11
C LYS A 72 -3.22 -0.60 12.28
N LEU A 73 -2.20 -1.42 12.07
CA LEU A 73 -1.08 -1.04 11.20
C LEU A 73 -1.51 -0.96 9.74
N ILE A 74 -2.41 -1.84 9.30
CA ILE A 74 -2.97 -1.77 7.95
C ILE A 74 -3.80 -0.49 7.80
N GLU A 75 -4.63 -0.18 8.78
CA GLU A 75 -5.39 1.07 8.78
C GLU A 75 -4.47 2.29 8.72
N ASN A 76 -3.41 2.28 9.50
CA ASN A 76 -2.41 3.34 9.49
C ASN A 76 -1.79 3.50 8.11
N MET A 77 -1.42 2.40 7.47
CA MET A 77 -0.85 2.41 6.12
C MET A 77 -1.83 3.06 5.14
N LEU A 78 -3.10 2.64 5.18
CA LEU A 78 -4.11 3.16 4.26
C LEU A 78 -4.39 4.64 4.50
N ASN A 79 -4.38 5.07 5.76
CA ASN A 79 -4.53 6.50 6.09
C ASN A 79 -3.36 7.32 5.55
N CYS A 80 -2.13 6.80 5.67
CA CYS A 80 -0.95 7.48 5.11
C CYS A 80 -1.01 7.55 3.59
N LEU A 81 -1.44 6.47 2.94
CA LEU A 81 -1.59 6.45 1.48
C LEU A 81 -2.69 7.44 1.03
N ASN A 82 -3.77 7.56 1.80
CA ASN A 82 -4.81 8.56 1.53
C ASN A 82 -4.26 9.98 1.60
N GLU A 83 -3.39 10.26 2.58
CA GLU A 83 -2.75 11.58 2.68
C GLU A 83 -1.89 11.87 1.46
N ILE A 84 -1.14 10.89 0.99
CA ILE A 84 -0.33 11.05 -0.21
C ILE A 84 -1.23 11.29 -1.42
N ALA A 85 -2.32 10.54 -1.54
CA ALA A 85 -3.27 10.70 -2.65
C ALA A 85 -3.93 12.07 -2.62
N ASN A 86 -4.22 12.61 -1.43
CA ASN A 86 -4.80 13.94 -1.30
C ASN A 86 -3.83 15.03 -1.75
N GLN A 87 -2.54 14.85 -1.49
CA GLN A 87 -1.52 15.80 -1.92
C GLN A 87 -1.19 15.68 -3.41
N TYR A 88 -1.31 14.48 -3.96
CA TYR A 88 -0.95 14.19 -5.35
C TYR A 88 -2.09 13.46 -6.07
N PRO A 89 -3.27 14.10 -6.18
CA PRO A 89 -4.47 13.40 -6.69
C PRO A 89 -4.38 12.99 -8.16
N LYS A 90 -3.47 13.60 -8.92
CA LYS A 90 -3.26 13.22 -10.31
C LYS A 90 -2.30 12.05 -10.46
N ASN A 91 -1.67 11.64 -9.37
CA ASN A 91 -0.60 10.63 -9.39
C ASN A 91 -0.94 9.38 -8.60
N VAL A 92 -1.82 9.48 -7.60
CA VAL A 92 -2.20 8.36 -6.73
C VAL A 92 -3.71 8.35 -6.55
N LYS A 93 -4.29 7.17 -6.70
CA LYS A 93 -5.74 6.98 -6.51
C LYS A 93 -5.98 5.78 -5.61
N ILE A 94 -6.81 5.99 -4.59
CA ILE A 94 -7.26 4.91 -3.70
C ILE A 94 -8.62 4.45 -4.18
N ILE A 95 -8.77 3.15 -4.40
CA ILE A 95 -10.01 2.54 -4.83
C ILE A 95 -10.45 1.58 -3.73
N ASN A 96 -11.53 1.93 -3.05
CA ASN A 96 -12.04 1.10 -1.97
C ASN A 96 -13.18 0.24 -2.52
N ARG A 97 -12.96 -1.08 -2.54
CA ARG A 97 -13.94 -2.05 -2.98
C ARG A 97 -14.34 -3.01 -1.87
N GLU A 98 -14.07 -2.61 -0.66
CA GLU A 98 -14.44 -3.37 0.51
C GLU A 98 -15.94 -3.22 0.75
N GLU A 99 -16.65 -4.30 0.60
CA GLU A 99 -18.11 -4.34 0.73
C GLU A 99 -18.50 -5.48 1.66
#